data_8dd2ba7c682e81f158c1a86b59f405c8
#
_entry.id   8dd2ba7c682e81f158c1a86b59f405c8
#
_cell.length_a   1.000
_cell.length_b   1.000
_cell.length_c   1.000
_cell.angle_alpha   90.00
_cell.angle_beta   90.00
_cell.angle_gamma   90.00
#
_symmetry.space_group_name_H-M   'P 1'
#
loop_
_entity.id
_entity.type
_entity.pdbx_description
1 polymer ?
#
loop_
_entity_poly.entity_id
_entity_poly.type
_entity_poly.pdbx_seq_one_letter_code
_entity_poly.pdbx_strand_id
1 'polypeptide(L)'
;IITEEFVPVTSFIHTIKVERARHQFTSAQEKEGQYPNAYFNEVASRDSTTAFSIKNVFGIALLEGFNKYAKAGLTAYISHKFNRYELMDTLSRTRFDEQELFVGGELAKRQGKTLHYNVNGEIGIMDKALGQFRVNADLDLNFRLWKDTVNFYARGYVSNTLPSFYMRHYHSNHYYWDNDNMNKEFRTRVEGELNIQRWKTNLRAGVENIKNYTYFNQSAMPVQESGNIQVLSATLKQDFRLGILHLDNEVTWQKSSNETVLPLPQLSLYHNLYLLAKIAKKVLTVQIGADVRYFTKYNAPAYTPAIQQFHLQAADDQVEIGGYPIVNVYANLHLKRTRIFAMMYHVNAGMGQSNYFLVPHYPINPRLFKIGISWNFYD
;
A
#
# COMPACT_ATOMS: atom_id res chain seq x y z
N ILE A 1 25.35 23.44 43.22
CA ILE A 1 26.05 22.27 42.74
C ILE A 1 25.68 22.12 41.27
N ILE A 2 26.57 22.50 40.37
CA ILE A 2 26.40 22.25 38.90
C ILE A 2 26.86 20.81 38.73
N THR A 3 25.94 19.89 38.58
CA THR A 3 26.24 18.54 38.10
C THR A 3 26.42 18.64 36.57
N GLU A 4 27.64 18.47 36.08
CA GLU A 4 27.92 18.24 34.68
C GLU A 4 27.43 16.84 34.32
N GLU A 5 26.18 16.72 33.92
CA GLU A 5 25.64 15.48 33.38
C GLU A 5 25.98 15.42 31.89
N PHE A 6 26.74 14.41 31.47
CA PHE A 6 27.05 14.22 30.05
C PHE A 6 25.78 13.81 29.29
N VAL A 7 25.26 14.71 28.49
CA VAL A 7 24.14 14.43 27.58
C VAL A 7 24.72 14.17 26.18
N PRO A 8 24.64 12.94 25.69
CA PRO A 8 25.10 12.63 24.33
C PRO A 8 24.20 13.34 23.32
N VAL A 9 24.77 14.20 22.49
CA VAL A 9 24.07 14.95 21.44
C VAL A 9 24.27 14.38 20.04
N THR A 10 25.16 13.43 19.89
CA THR A 10 25.54 12.80 18.61
C THR A 10 25.44 11.28 18.71
N SER A 11 24.85 10.67 17.70
CA SER A 11 24.76 9.21 17.56
C SER A 11 25.29 8.78 16.20
N PHE A 12 26.09 7.70 16.18
CA PHE A 12 26.52 7.03 14.96
C PHE A 12 25.63 5.81 14.73
N ILE A 13 25.13 5.66 13.54
CA ILE A 13 24.18 4.62 13.17
C ILE A 13 24.78 3.82 12.03
N HIS A 14 24.83 2.50 12.17
CA HIS A 14 25.09 1.59 11.06
C HIS A 14 23.99 0.56 11.00
N THR A 15 23.38 0.43 9.84
CA THR A 15 22.34 -0.58 9.59
C THR A 15 22.73 -1.41 8.39
N ILE A 16 22.73 -2.73 8.56
CA ILE A 16 22.88 -3.69 7.47
C ILE A 16 21.56 -4.44 7.27
N LYS A 17 21.12 -4.56 6.01
CA LYS A 17 19.94 -5.34 5.64
C LYS A 17 20.31 -6.29 4.53
N VAL A 18 20.05 -7.58 4.75
CA VAL A 18 20.24 -8.64 3.76
C VAL A 18 18.89 -9.23 3.42
N GLU A 19 18.54 -9.28 2.15
CA GLU A 19 17.27 -9.81 1.67
C GLU A 19 17.50 -10.81 0.54
N ARG A 20 16.70 -11.87 0.55
CA ARG A 20 16.63 -12.82 -0.53
C ARG A 20 15.15 -13.09 -0.83
N ALA A 21 14.79 -13.00 -2.10
CA ALA A 21 13.46 -13.31 -2.58
C ALA A 21 13.54 -14.28 -3.74
N ARG A 22 12.53 -15.12 -3.86
CA ARG A 22 12.33 -16.00 -5.02
C ARG A 22 10.89 -15.91 -5.45
N HIS A 23 10.68 -15.67 -6.74
CA HIS A 23 9.39 -15.77 -7.38
C HIS A 23 9.38 -17.04 -8.22
N GLN A 24 8.27 -17.78 -8.18
CA GLN A 24 8.10 -19.01 -8.96
C GLN A 24 6.68 -19.10 -9.49
N PHE A 25 6.55 -19.40 -10.78
CA PHE A 25 5.31 -19.79 -11.41
C PHE A 25 5.44 -21.21 -11.95
N THR A 26 4.46 -22.06 -11.66
CA THR A 26 4.45 -23.45 -12.13
C THR A 26 3.06 -23.78 -12.67
N SER A 27 3.01 -24.28 -13.88
CA SER A 27 1.83 -24.82 -14.53
C SER A 27 2.17 -26.16 -15.16
N ALA A 28 1.50 -27.22 -14.75
CA ALA A 28 1.76 -28.58 -15.23
C ALA A 28 1.05 -28.87 -16.56
N GLN A 29 -0.05 -28.17 -16.82
CA GLN A 29 -0.85 -28.30 -18.04
C GLN A 29 -1.43 -26.95 -18.40
N GLU A 30 -1.13 -26.45 -19.56
CA GLU A 30 -1.63 -25.18 -20.07
C GLU A 30 -2.64 -25.43 -21.19
N LYS A 31 -3.69 -24.64 -21.20
CA LYS A 31 -4.67 -24.71 -22.29
C LYS A 31 -4.07 -24.02 -23.51
N GLU A 32 -4.27 -24.62 -24.68
CA GLU A 32 -3.92 -24.01 -25.95
C GLU A 32 -4.53 -22.59 -26.07
N GLY A 33 -3.70 -21.61 -26.40
CA GLY A 33 -4.11 -20.20 -26.50
C GLY A 33 -4.27 -19.46 -25.16
N GLN A 34 -3.97 -20.09 -24.02
CA GLN A 34 -4.04 -19.41 -22.70
C GLN A 34 -3.05 -18.25 -22.57
N TYR A 35 -1.87 -18.39 -23.15
CA TYR A 35 -0.84 -17.37 -23.21
C TYR A 35 -0.41 -17.12 -24.67
N PRO A 36 0.00 -15.89 -25.04
CA PRO A 36 0.34 -15.58 -26.42
C PRO A 36 1.64 -16.20 -26.91
N ASN A 37 2.54 -16.55 -25.99
CA ASN A 37 3.88 -17.06 -26.32
C ASN A 37 4.26 -18.23 -25.40
N ALA A 38 5.16 -19.08 -25.90
CA ALA A 38 5.86 -20.11 -25.13
C ALA A 38 7.34 -20.10 -25.57
N TYR A 39 8.21 -19.43 -24.79
CA TYR A 39 9.62 -19.24 -25.14
C TYR A 39 10.49 -20.44 -24.80
N PHE A 40 10.13 -21.23 -23.79
CA PHE A 40 10.96 -22.30 -23.27
C PHE A 40 10.29 -23.68 -23.38
N ASN A 41 8.97 -23.77 -23.18
CA ASN A 41 8.24 -25.03 -23.21
C ASN A 41 6.77 -24.78 -23.57
N GLU A 42 6.26 -25.54 -24.55
CA GLU A 42 4.89 -25.38 -25.06
C GLU A 42 3.82 -26.09 -24.20
N VAL A 43 4.22 -27.02 -23.34
CA VAL A 43 3.29 -27.90 -22.60
C VAL A 43 3.13 -27.48 -21.15
N ALA A 44 4.22 -27.04 -20.53
CA ALA A 44 4.25 -26.74 -19.09
C ALA A 44 5.20 -25.59 -18.78
N SER A 45 4.89 -24.81 -17.78
CA SER A 45 5.74 -23.73 -17.29
C SER A 45 6.34 -24.04 -15.95
N ARG A 46 7.62 -23.69 -15.79
CA ARG A 46 8.34 -23.75 -14.52
C ARG A 46 9.30 -22.58 -14.40
N ASP A 47 8.72 -21.39 -14.24
CA ASP A 47 9.46 -20.14 -14.17
C ASP A 47 9.99 -19.89 -12.76
N SER A 48 11.19 -19.34 -12.67
CA SER A 48 11.80 -18.99 -11.40
C SER A 48 12.75 -17.82 -11.55
N THR A 49 12.49 -16.75 -10.80
CA THR A 49 13.39 -15.62 -10.66
C THR A 49 13.91 -15.53 -9.23
N THR A 50 15.13 -15.09 -9.04
CA THR A 50 15.69 -14.83 -7.72
C THR A 50 16.22 -13.41 -7.62
N ALA A 51 16.08 -12.82 -6.44
CA ALA A 51 16.67 -11.54 -6.09
C ALA A 51 17.42 -11.67 -4.77
N PHE A 52 18.62 -11.11 -4.73
CA PHE A 52 19.43 -10.99 -3.54
C PHE A 52 19.89 -9.55 -3.40
N SER A 53 19.81 -8.98 -2.20
CA SER A 53 20.31 -7.64 -1.96
C SER A 53 20.99 -7.51 -0.61
N ILE A 54 22.02 -6.64 -0.57
CA ILE A 54 22.67 -6.18 0.65
C ILE A 54 22.60 -4.66 0.65
N LYS A 55 22.02 -4.09 1.69
CA LYS A 55 21.96 -2.64 1.90
C LYS A 55 22.71 -2.29 3.18
N ASN A 56 23.64 -1.34 3.07
CA ASN A 56 24.35 -0.73 4.19
C ASN A 56 23.96 0.74 4.29
N VAL A 57 23.66 1.21 5.49
CA VAL A 57 23.39 2.61 5.78
C VAL A 57 24.29 3.05 6.91
N PHE A 58 25.09 4.09 6.69
CA PHE A 58 25.89 4.76 7.70
C PHE A 58 25.33 6.15 7.91
N GLY A 59 25.02 6.50 9.14
CA GLY A 59 24.42 7.77 9.49
C GLY A 59 25.07 8.41 10.73
N ILE A 60 25.00 9.73 10.77
CA ILE A 60 25.33 10.55 11.93
C ILE A 60 24.07 11.33 12.27
N ALA A 61 23.59 11.17 13.50
CA ALA A 61 22.41 11.87 14.00
C ALA A 61 22.78 12.81 15.13
N LEU A 62 22.36 14.07 15.00
CA LEU A 62 22.33 15.05 16.06
C LEU A 62 20.94 15.04 16.68
N LEU A 63 20.86 14.77 17.99
CA LEU A 63 19.59 14.63 18.70
C LEU A 63 18.89 15.97 18.85
N GLU A 64 17.55 15.93 19.04
CA GLU A 64 16.79 17.14 19.35
C GLU A 64 17.35 17.85 20.59
N GLY A 65 17.55 19.16 20.49
CA GLY A 65 18.16 19.94 21.57
C GLY A 65 19.68 20.05 21.55
N PHE A 66 20.34 19.46 20.53
CA PHE A 66 21.81 19.63 20.35
C PHE A 66 22.22 21.11 20.21
N ASN A 67 21.27 21.96 19.81
CA ASN A 67 21.48 23.40 19.69
C ASN A 67 20.31 24.14 20.35
N LYS A 68 20.62 25.22 21.06
CA LYS A 68 19.64 26.07 21.75
C LYS A 68 18.55 26.64 20.80
N TYR A 69 18.90 26.84 19.54
CA TYR A 69 18.00 27.42 18.53
C TYR A 69 17.31 26.38 17.66
N ALA A 70 17.95 25.25 17.40
CA ALA A 70 17.38 24.16 16.58
C ALA A 70 16.67 23.16 17.49
N LYS A 71 15.36 23.30 17.61
CA LYS A 71 14.49 22.36 18.35
C LYS A 71 14.12 21.14 17.50
N ALA A 72 15.06 20.64 16.69
CA ALA A 72 14.89 19.51 15.80
C ALA A 72 16.16 18.65 15.81
N GLY A 73 16.03 17.36 15.60
CA GLY A 73 17.14 16.47 15.32
C GLY A 73 17.54 16.54 13.84
N LEU A 74 18.80 16.39 13.55
CA LEU A 74 19.35 16.36 12.20
C LEU A 74 20.10 15.04 12.01
N THR A 75 19.80 14.31 10.94
CA THR A 75 20.52 13.11 10.55
C THR A 75 21.07 13.28 9.14
N ALA A 76 22.32 12.93 8.92
CA ALA A 76 22.91 12.78 7.60
C ALA A 76 23.33 11.32 7.40
N TYR A 77 23.13 10.77 6.22
CA TYR A 77 23.47 9.37 5.96
C TYR A 77 23.93 9.12 4.53
N ILE A 78 24.66 8.04 4.37
CA ILE A 78 25.00 7.44 3.09
C ILE A 78 24.45 6.01 3.06
N SER A 79 23.83 5.63 1.97
CA SER A 79 23.18 4.32 1.79
C SER A 79 23.71 3.67 0.51
N HIS A 80 24.38 2.54 0.65
CA HIS A 80 24.80 1.70 -0.48
C HIS A 80 23.97 0.44 -0.52
N LYS A 81 23.44 0.08 -1.70
CA LYS A 81 22.69 -1.14 -1.94
C LYS A 81 23.26 -1.86 -3.16
N PHE A 82 23.62 -3.11 -2.95
CA PHE A 82 23.96 -4.05 -4.01
C PHE A 82 22.75 -4.98 -4.23
N ASN A 83 22.33 -5.11 -5.48
CA ASN A 83 21.25 -6.00 -5.90
C ASN A 83 21.81 -7.00 -6.92
N ARG A 84 21.41 -8.25 -6.80
CA ARG A 84 21.65 -9.33 -7.77
C ARG A 84 20.34 -9.98 -8.12
N TYR A 85 20.07 -10.03 -9.42
CA TYR A 85 18.89 -10.68 -9.98
C TYR A 85 19.32 -11.81 -10.90
N GLU A 86 18.62 -12.95 -10.84
CA GLU A 86 18.80 -14.06 -11.75
C GLU A 86 17.47 -14.38 -12.42
N LEU A 87 17.43 -14.28 -13.73
CA LEU A 87 16.29 -14.58 -14.56
C LEU A 87 16.52 -15.88 -15.33
N MET A 88 15.46 -16.51 -15.81
CA MET A 88 15.55 -17.68 -16.67
C MET A 88 16.10 -17.30 -18.04
N ASP A 89 16.78 -18.26 -18.65
CA ASP A 89 17.22 -18.23 -20.05
C ASP A 89 17.12 -19.64 -20.63
N THR A 90 17.25 -19.80 -21.93
CA THR A 90 16.99 -21.07 -22.66
C THR A 90 17.81 -22.24 -22.13
N LEU A 91 19.09 -22.03 -21.80
CA LEU A 91 20.01 -23.07 -21.34
C LEU A 91 20.63 -22.80 -19.96
N SER A 92 20.41 -21.61 -19.39
CA SER A 92 21.10 -21.14 -18.19
C SER A 92 20.24 -20.15 -17.41
N ARG A 93 20.89 -19.28 -16.65
CA ARG A 93 20.29 -18.12 -15.99
C ARG A 93 21.05 -16.87 -16.37
N THR A 94 20.32 -15.85 -16.78
CA THR A 94 20.88 -14.51 -16.99
C THR A 94 20.95 -13.78 -15.65
N ARG A 95 22.12 -13.22 -15.35
CA ARG A 95 22.38 -12.53 -14.10
C ARG A 95 22.56 -11.04 -14.35
N PHE A 96 21.91 -10.24 -13.52
CA PHE A 96 22.02 -8.78 -13.49
C PHE A 96 22.51 -8.35 -12.10
N ASP A 97 23.57 -7.55 -12.08
CA ASP A 97 24.08 -6.93 -10.86
C ASP A 97 23.88 -5.40 -10.96
N GLU A 98 23.26 -4.79 -9.97
CA GLU A 98 23.03 -3.34 -9.90
C GLU A 98 23.52 -2.79 -8.57
N GLN A 99 24.09 -1.61 -8.61
CA GLN A 99 24.51 -0.87 -7.43
C GLN A 99 23.74 0.44 -7.33
N GLU A 100 23.43 0.82 -6.11
CA GLU A 100 22.78 2.09 -5.82
C GLU A 100 23.49 2.76 -4.65
N LEU A 101 23.87 4.00 -4.83
CA LEU A 101 24.48 4.82 -3.77
C LEU A 101 23.66 6.10 -3.62
N PHE A 102 23.11 6.30 -2.43
CA PHE A 102 22.36 7.48 -2.06
C PHE A 102 23.04 8.24 -0.92
N VAL A 103 22.96 9.56 -0.98
CA VAL A 103 23.26 10.47 0.12
C VAL A 103 21.97 11.13 0.53
N GLY A 104 21.71 11.18 1.82
CA GLY A 104 20.46 11.72 2.33
C GLY A 104 20.58 12.38 3.68
N GLY A 105 19.48 13.01 4.09
CA GLY A 105 19.35 13.63 5.39
C GLY A 105 17.92 13.63 5.88
N GLU A 106 17.76 13.79 7.18
CA GLU A 106 16.48 13.90 7.88
C GLU A 106 16.53 15.06 8.87
N LEU A 107 15.50 15.87 8.85
CA LEU A 107 15.22 16.89 9.85
C LEU A 107 13.93 16.53 10.55
N ALA A 108 13.98 16.21 11.84
CA ALA A 108 12.82 15.74 12.59
C ALA A 108 12.66 16.46 13.92
N LYS A 109 11.43 16.90 14.21
CA LYS A 109 11.00 17.35 15.52
C LYS A 109 9.95 16.40 16.06
N ARG A 110 10.30 15.61 17.07
CA ARG A 110 9.44 14.58 17.68
C ARG A 110 8.98 14.95 19.09
N GLN A 111 9.66 15.91 19.74
CA GLN A 111 9.33 16.35 21.09
C GLN A 111 8.32 17.51 21.06
N GLY A 112 7.53 17.59 22.17
CA GLY A 112 6.49 18.59 22.33
C GLY A 112 5.09 17.99 22.20
N LYS A 113 4.06 18.84 22.30
CA LYS A 113 2.64 18.41 22.26
C LYS A 113 1.88 18.97 21.07
N THR A 114 2.39 20.01 20.44
CA THR A 114 1.64 20.79 19.46
C THR A 114 2.07 20.50 18.03
N LEU A 115 3.39 20.47 17.79
CA LEU A 115 3.95 20.40 16.44
C LEU A 115 5.05 19.35 16.38
N HIS A 116 4.84 18.33 15.56
CA HIS A 116 5.86 17.38 15.14
C HIS A 116 6.02 17.47 13.63
N TYR A 117 7.21 17.28 13.14
CA TYR A 117 7.46 17.18 11.71
C TYR A 117 8.66 16.29 11.43
N ASN A 118 8.66 15.72 10.25
CA ASN A 118 9.78 14.97 9.69
C ASN A 118 9.91 15.36 8.22
N VAL A 119 11.10 15.79 7.84
CA VAL A 119 11.45 16.01 6.43
C VAL A 119 12.69 15.20 6.15
N ASN A 120 12.61 14.26 5.22
CA ASN A 120 13.75 13.47 4.79
C ASN A 120 13.91 13.54 3.28
N GLY A 121 15.15 13.52 2.83
CA GLY A 121 15.48 13.55 1.42
C GLY A 121 16.74 12.77 1.13
N GLU A 122 16.78 12.14 -0.04
CA GLU A 122 17.95 11.44 -0.56
C GLU A 122 18.11 11.66 -2.06
N ILE A 123 19.34 11.65 -2.51
CA ILE A 123 19.70 11.74 -3.92
C ILE A 123 20.69 10.62 -4.28
N GLY A 124 20.43 9.98 -5.41
CA GLY A 124 21.28 8.93 -5.96
C GLY A 124 22.46 9.52 -6.74
N ILE A 125 23.65 9.04 -6.45
CA ILE A 125 24.90 9.61 -6.98
C ILE A 125 25.76 8.61 -7.77
N MET A 126 25.33 7.34 -7.86
CA MET A 126 26.12 6.32 -8.58
C MET A 126 25.22 5.28 -9.25
N ASP A 127 25.67 4.80 -10.41
CA ASP A 127 25.09 3.71 -11.21
C ASP A 127 23.58 3.87 -11.43
N LYS A 128 22.78 2.88 -11.13
CA LYS A 128 21.30 2.90 -11.32
C LYS A 128 20.60 3.96 -10.46
N ALA A 129 21.24 4.39 -9.36
CA ALA A 129 20.72 5.47 -8.53
C ALA A 129 20.92 6.87 -9.12
N LEU A 130 21.85 7.04 -10.08
CA LEU A 130 22.22 8.35 -10.58
C LEU A 130 21.02 9.16 -11.09
N GLY A 131 20.82 10.36 -10.51
CA GLY A 131 19.72 11.26 -10.83
C GLY A 131 18.36 10.81 -10.30
N GLN A 132 18.28 9.75 -9.50
CA GLN A 132 17.12 9.46 -8.68
C GLN A 132 17.12 10.35 -7.43
N PHE A 133 15.96 10.76 -6.98
CA PHE A 133 15.81 11.42 -5.68
C PHE A 133 14.45 11.13 -5.08
N ARG A 134 14.35 11.25 -3.76
CA ARG A 134 13.12 11.20 -2.98
C ARG A 134 13.17 12.25 -1.88
N VAL A 135 12.10 12.97 -1.71
CA VAL A 135 11.89 13.89 -0.58
C VAL A 135 10.52 13.60 -0.01
N ASN A 136 10.46 13.36 1.29
CA ASN A 136 9.21 13.17 2.02
C ASN A 136 9.12 14.20 3.14
N ALA A 137 7.94 14.71 3.38
CA ALA A 137 7.64 15.64 4.46
C ALA A 137 6.34 15.24 5.14
N ASP A 138 6.40 15.08 6.46
CA ASP A 138 5.25 14.82 7.33
C ASP A 138 5.15 15.95 8.36
N LEU A 139 3.93 16.41 8.60
CA LEU A 139 3.58 17.43 9.59
C LEU A 139 2.43 16.91 10.44
N ASP A 140 2.58 16.92 11.75
CA ASP A 140 1.54 16.59 12.74
C ASP A 140 1.34 17.80 13.66
N LEU A 141 0.17 18.40 13.56
CA LEU A 141 -0.21 19.60 14.30
C LEU A 141 -1.41 19.32 15.19
N ASN A 142 -1.22 19.44 16.51
CA ASN A 142 -2.27 19.34 17.50
C ASN A 142 -2.65 20.73 17.98
N PHE A 143 -3.90 21.13 17.82
CA PHE A 143 -4.42 22.43 18.24
C PHE A 143 -5.81 22.30 18.87
N ARG A 144 -6.22 23.34 19.58
CA ARG A 144 -7.55 23.40 20.19
C ARG A 144 -8.51 24.17 19.31
N LEU A 145 -9.63 23.55 18.98
CA LEU A 145 -10.74 24.15 18.28
C LEU A 145 -12.04 23.80 19.00
N TRP A 146 -12.92 24.80 19.26
CA TRP A 146 -14.18 24.61 20.00
C TRP A 146 -14.03 23.87 21.34
N LYS A 147 -12.98 24.20 22.11
CA LYS A 147 -12.61 23.57 23.41
C LYS A 147 -12.19 22.09 23.29
N ASP A 148 -11.93 21.61 22.09
CA ASP A 148 -11.50 20.25 21.84
C ASP A 148 -10.13 20.18 21.16
N THR A 149 -9.47 19.04 21.26
CA THR A 149 -8.21 18.80 20.55
C THR A 149 -8.51 18.30 19.15
N VAL A 150 -8.02 19.02 18.17
CA VAL A 150 -8.06 18.65 16.75
C VAL A 150 -6.64 18.35 16.31
N ASN A 151 -6.47 17.27 15.59
CA ASN A 151 -5.21 16.89 14.97
C ASN A 151 -5.30 17.15 13.48
N PHE A 152 -4.34 17.88 12.94
CA PHE A 152 -4.13 18.06 11.50
C PHE A 152 -2.81 17.38 11.13
N TYR A 153 -2.88 16.42 10.23
CA TYR A 153 -1.73 15.72 9.68
C TYR A 153 -1.61 16.07 8.19
N ALA A 154 -0.44 16.50 7.76
CA ALA A 154 -0.14 16.71 6.36
C ALA A 154 1.05 15.86 5.94
N ARG A 155 0.98 15.32 4.75
CA ARG A 155 2.04 14.54 4.11
C ARG A 155 2.28 15.03 2.70
N GLY A 156 3.54 15.15 2.34
CA GLY A 156 3.95 15.42 0.97
C GLY A 156 5.13 14.56 0.57
N TYR A 157 5.19 14.17 -0.69
CA TYR A 157 6.41 13.62 -1.26
C TYR A 157 6.63 14.08 -2.69
N VAL A 158 7.89 14.11 -3.06
CA VAL A 158 8.36 14.28 -4.44
C VAL A 158 9.41 13.20 -4.69
N SER A 159 9.29 12.47 -5.76
CA SER A 159 10.25 11.45 -6.13
C SER A 159 10.48 11.40 -7.64
N ASN A 160 11.69 11.04 -8.03
CA ASN A 160 12.09 10.76 -9.40
C ASN A 160 12.89 9.46 -9.38
N THR A 161 12.28 8.34 -9.75
CA THR A 161 12.85 7.00 -9.54
C THR A 161 12.72 6.13 -10.77
N LEU A 162 13.72 5.30 -11.03
CA LEU A 162 13.59 4.27 -12.06
C LEU A 162 12.47 3.29 -11.70
N PRO A 163 11.74 2.77 -12.69
CA PRO A 163 10.86 1.63 -12.50
C PRO A 163 11.61 0.44 -11.88
N SER A 164 10.90 -0.41 -11.17
CA SER A 164 11.50 -1.58 -10.51
C SER A 164 12.24 -2.47 -11.52
N PHE A 165 13.20 -3.27 -11.04
CA PHE A 165 13.96 -4.17 -11.88
C PHE A 165 13.05 -5.05 -12.75
N TYR A 166 12.00 -5.64 -12.18
CA TYR A 166 11.10 -6.54 -12.92
C TYR A 166 10.17 -5.83 -13.92
N MET A 167 10.02 -4.52 -13.87
CA MET A 167 9.40 -3.73 -14.95
C MET A 167 10.38 -3.52 -16.11
N ARG A 168 11.69 -3.51 -15.82
CA ARG A 168 12.73 -3.31 -16.84
C ARG A 168 13.19 -4.62 -17.46
N HIS A 169 13.30 -5.70 -16.67
CA HIS A 169 13.80 -7.01 -17.11
C HIS A 169 12.94 -8.12 -16.52
N TYR A 170 12.45 -9.01 -17.34
CA TYR A 170 11.76 -10.20 -16.92
C TYR A 170 11.82 -11.29 -17.99
N HIS A 171 12.22 -12.51 -17.61
CA HIS A 171 12.33 -13.65 -18.48
C HIS A 171 11.55 -14.82 -17.88
N SER A 172 10.52 -15.28 -18.57
CA SER A 172 9.68 -16.40 -18.19
C SER A 172 9.20 -17.15 -19.43
N ASN A 173 8.52 -18.26 -19.26
CA ASN A 173 8.03 -19.04 -20.38
C ASN A 173 7.05 -18.28 -21.29
N HIS A 174 6.24 -17.38 -20.71
CA HIS A 174 5.18 -16.68 -21.46
C HIS A 174 5.45 -15.21 -21.69
N TYR A 175 6.35 -14.61 -20.92
CA TYR A 175 6.64 -13.19 -20.94
C TYR A 175 8.13 -12.93 -20.91
N TYR A 176 8.59 -12.14 -21.87
CA TYR A 176 10.00 -11.80 -22.00
C TYR A 176 10.14 -10.33 -22.37
N TRP A 177 10.88 -9.56 -21.58
CA TRP A 177 11.21 -8.17 -21.91
C TRP A 177 12.51 -7.70 -21.28
N ASP A 178 13.18 -6.79 -22.00
CA ASP A 178 14.33 -6.04 -21.56
C ASP A 178 14.14 -4.58 -21.98
N ASN A 179 13.80 -3.72 -21.02
CA ASN A 179 13.42 -2.33 -21.19
C ASN A 179 14.43 -1.38 -20.52
N ASP A 180 15.68 -1.40 -20.98
CA ASP A 180 16.76 -0.56 -20.42
C ASP A 180 16.52 0.95 -20.55
N ASN A 181 15.71 1.38 -21.51
CA ASN A 181 15.47 2.78 -21.86
C ASN A 181 14.26 3.40 -21.16
N MET A 182 13.72 2.77 -20.12
CA MET A 182 12.61 3.37 -19.36
C MET A 182 13.06 4.65 -18.66
N ASN A 183 12.21 5.67 -18.79
CA ASN A 183 12.39 6.94 -18.08
C ASN A 183 12.15 6.78 -16.59
N LYS A 184 12.77 7.66 -15.80
CA LYS A 184 12.40 7.78 -14.38
C LYS A 184 10.97 8.27 -14.25
N GLU A 185 10.24 7.64 -13.33
CA GLU A 185 8.89 8.04 -12.96
C GLU A 185 8.97 9.18 -11.96
N PHE A 186 8.40 10.32 -12.33
CA PHE A 186 8.34 11.49 -11.46
C PHE A 186 6.97 11.56 -10.80
N ARG A 187 6.94 11.54 -9.45
CA ARG A 187 5.73 11.61 -8.65
C ARG A 187 5.77 12.77 -7.68
N THR A 188 4.66 13.46 -7.55
CA THR A 188 4.41 14.43 -6.47
C THR A 188 3.08 14.13 -5.83
N ARG A 189 3.01 14.11 -4.50
CA ARG A 189 1.77 13.97 -3.75
C ARG A 189 1.73 14.95 -2.59
N VAL A 190 0.57 15.53 -2.37
CA VAL A 190 0.23 16.27 -1.16
C VAL A 190 -1.09 15.75 -0.62
N GLU A 191 -1.13 15.46 0.66
CA GLU A 191 -2.30 14.93 1.37
C GLU A 191 -2.44 15.65 2.71
N GLY A 192 -3.66 16.02 3.06
CA GLY A 192 -4.04 16.55 4.36
C GLY A 192 -5.08 15.66 5.03
N GLU A 193 -4.96 15.47 6.34
CA GLU A 193 -5.90 14.72 7.17
C GLU A 193 -6.28 15.53 8.39
N LEU A 194 -7.57 15.70 8.64
CA LEU A 194 -8.13 16.37 9.79
C LEU A 194 -8.87 15.36 10.67
N ASN A 195 -8.44 15.21 11.93
CA ASN A 195 -9.03 14.31 12.89
C ASN A 195 -9.66 15.09 14.04
N ILE A 196 -10.99 14.99 14.18
CA ILE A 196 -11.80 15.62 15.23
C ILE A 196 -12.32 14.53 16.16
N GLN A 197 -11.57 14.25 17.23
CA GLN A 197 -11.84 13.12 18.13
C GLN A 197 -13.24 13.15 18.75
N ARG A 198 -13.70 14.34 19.18
CA ARG A 198 -15.03 14.51 19.79
C ARG A 198 -16.15 14.06 18.87
N TRP A 199 -16.07 14.41 17.60
CA TRP A 199 -17.07 14.07 16.59
C TRP A 199 -16.82 12.72 15.95
N LYS A 200 -15.67 12.08 16.27
CA LYS A 200 -15.22 10.84 15.61
C LYS A 200 -15.21 10.97 14.09
N THR A 201 -14.77 12.13 13.65
CA THR A 201 -14.69 12.48 12.25
C THR A 201 -13.22 12.51 11.84
N ASN A 202 -12.90 11.83 10.75
CA ASN A 202 -11.62 11.90 10.08
C ASN A 202 -11.86 12.24 8.60
N LEU A 203 -11.31 13.35 8.15
CA LEU A 203 -11.39 13.80 6.77
C LEU A 203 -9.97 13.83 6.18
N ARG A 204 -9.77 13.12 5.10
CA ARG A 204 -8.50 13.08 4.37
C ARG A 204 -8.73 13.45 2.91
N ALA A 205 -7.88 14.31 2.36
CA ALA A 205 -7.91 14.66 0.94
C ALA A 205 -6.49 14.79 0.40
N GLY A 206 -6.28 14.39 -0.84
CA GLY A 206 -4.96 14.41 -1.47
C GLY A 206 -5.02 14.52 -2.98
N VAL A 207 -3.92 14.99 -3.53
CA VAL A 207 -3.65 15.06 -4.97
C VAL A 207 -2.29 14.44 -5.24
N GLU A 208 -2.22 13.62 -6.27
CA GLU A 208 -0.99 13.02 -6.78
C GLU A 208 -0.85 13.30 -8.27
N ASN A 209 0.35 13.68 -8.71
CA ASN A 209 0.70 13.81 -10.12
C ASN A 209 1.82 12.82 -10.43
N ILE A 210 1.67 12.11 -11.54
CA ILE A 210 2.60 11.05 -11.97
C ILE A 210 2.94 11.30 -13.44
N LYS A 211 4.23 11.49 -13.72
CA LYS A 211 4.76 11.56 -15.09
C LYS A 211 5.59 10.31 -15.37
N ASN A 212 5.53 9.83 -16.60
CA ASN A 212 6.13 8.56 -17.03
C ASN A 212 5.61 7.36 -16.20
N TYR A 213 4.30 7.34 -15.90
CA TYR A 213 3.69 6.26 -15.14
C TYR A 213 3.93 4.91 -15.81
N THR A 214 4.50 3.97 -15.08
CA THR A 214 4.80 2.62 -15.58
C THR A 214 3.68 1.66 -15.19
N TYR A 215 3.11 0.98 -16.19
CA TYR A 215 1.99 0.06 -16.00
C TYR A 215 2.08 -1.11 -16.99
N PHE A 216 1.29 -2.15 -16.76
CA PHE A 216 1.13 -3.26 -17.71
C PHE A 216 -0.04 -2.96 -18.66
N ASN A 217 0.25 -2.95 -19.95
CA ASN A 217 -0.75 -2.70 -21.01
C ASN A 217 -1.69 -3.91 -21.21
N GLN A 218 -2.53 -3.86 -22.21
CA GLN A 218 -3.50 -4.91 -22.54
C GLN A 218 -2.87 -6.29 -22.86
N SER A 219 -1.62 -6.30 -23.31
CA SER A 219 -0.85 -7.52 -23.56
C SER A 219 -0.04 -7.99 -22.34
N ALA A 220 -0.30 -7.43 -21.17
CA ALA A 220 0.47 -7.67 -19.93
C ALA A 220 1.98 -7.39 -20.07
N MET A 221 2.35 -6.42 -20.93
CA MET A 221 3.71 -5.94 -21.11
C MET A 221 3.90 -4.59 -20.43
N PRO A 222 5.04 -4.34 -19.77
CA PRO A 222 5.30 -3.06 -19.11
C PRO A 222 5.55 -1.95 -20.13
N VAL A 223 4.83 -0.86 -19.95
CA VAL A 223 4.92 0.35 -20.79
C VAL A 223 4.87 1.59 -19.93
N GLN A 224 5.22 2.74 -20.48
CA GLN A 224 5.14 4.02 -19.80
C GLN A 224 4.19 4.99 -20.49
N GLU A 225 3.33 5.64 -19.71
CA GLU A 225 2.53 6.77 -20.15
C GLU A 225 3.39 8.03 -20.17
N SER A 226 3.52 8.65 -21.35
CA SER A 226 4.34 9.86 -21.51
C SER A 226 3.69 11.12 -20.92
N GLY A 227 2.36 11.10 -20.79
CA GLY A 227 1.57 12.18 -20.22
C GLY A 227 1.71 12.29 -18.69
N ASN A 228 1.09 13.33 -18.15
CA ASN A 228 0.95 13.50 -16.71
C ASN A 228 -0.42 12.98 -16.28
N ILE A 229 -0.43 12.03 -15.34
CA ILE A 229 -1.65 11.52 -14.73
C ILE A 229 -1.84 12.23 -13.39
N GLN A 230 -3.00 12.81 -13.18
CA GLN A 230 -3.40 13.38 -11.90
C GLN A 230 -4.44 12.48 -11.23
N VAL A 231 -4.24 12.17 -9.95
CA VAL A 231 -5.19 11.45 -9.11
C VAL A 231 -5.63 12.34 -7.97
N LEU A 232 -6.94 12.54 -7.88
CA LEU A 232 -7.58 13.21 -6.75
C LEU A 232 -8.22 12.16 -5.86
N SER A 233 -8.13 12.33 -4.54
CA SER A 233 -8.79 11.46 -3.57
C SER A 233 -9.29 12.22 -2.36
N ALA A 234 -10.47 11.83 -1.86
CA ALA A 234 -11.02 12.33 -0.60
C ALA A 234 -11.68 11.18 0.15
N THR A 235 -11.38 11.05 1.44
CA THR A 235 -11.95 10.01 2.31
C THR A 235 -12.55 10.66 3.54
N LEU A 236 -13.80 10.34 3.84
CA LEU A 236 -14.48 10.70 5.08
C LEU A 236 -14.74 9.44 5.89
N LYS A 237 -14.24 9.42 7.13
CA LYS A 237 -14.62 8.45 8.16
C LYS A 237 -15.45 9.15 9.21
N GLN A 238 -16.63 8.60 9.49
CA GLN A 238 -17.55 9.16 10.47
C GLN A 238 -18.24 8.04 11.25
N ASP A 239 -18.03 8.03 12.57
CA ASP A 239 -18.69 7.10 13.45
C ASP A 239 -19.83 7.79 14.20
N PHE A 240 -20.98 7.11 14.26
CA PHE A 240 -22.12 7.51 15.07
C PHE A 240 -22.35 6.49 16.18
N ARG A 241 -22.70 6.99 17.37
CA ARG A 241 -23.04 6.14 18.54
C ARG A 241 -24.28 6.66 19.22
N LEU A 242 -25.30 5.80 19.32
CA LEU A 242 -26.52 6.06 20.03
C LEU A 242 -26.81 4.92 21.01
N GLY A 243 -26.37 5.09 22.26
CA GLY A 243 -26.45 4.04 23.27
C GLY A 243 -25.63 2.80 22.87
N ILE A 244 -26.34 1.67 22.66
CA ILE A 244 -25.74 0.40 22.23
C ILE A 244 -25.62 0.30 20.71
N LEU A 245 -26.26 1.19 19.96
CA LEU A 245 -26.21 1.20 18.48
C LEU A 245 -25.02 2.01 18.01
N HIS A 246 -24.24 1.41 17.13
CA HIS A 246 -23.05 1.99 16.50
C HIS A 246 -23.14 1.89 15.00
N LEU A 247 -22.68 2.92 14.31
CA LEU A 247 -22.56 2.96 12.86
C LEU A 247 -21.20 3.57 12.50
N ASP A 248 -20.29 2.75 11.98
CA ASP A 248 -19.00 3.20 11.47
C ASP A 248 -19.11 3.34 9.95
N ASN A 249 -18.65 4.49 9.41
CA ASN A 249 -18.75 4.80 7.99
C ASN A 249 -17.39 5.20 7.45
N GLU A 250 -17.08 4.73 6.25
CA GLU A 250 -15.96 5.20 5.44
C GLU A 250 -16.45 5.39 4.01
N VAL A 251 -16.27 6.61 3.49
CA VAL A 251 -16.62 6.99 2.13
C VAL A 251 -15.37 7.52 1.46
N THR A 252 -14.94 6.91 0.38
CA THR A 252 -13.79 7.35 -0.42
C THR A 252 -14.27 7.72 -1.82
N TRP A 253 -14.01 8.95 -2.22
CA TRP A 253 -14.11 9.42 -3.58
C TRP A 253 -12.72 9.58 -4.18
N GLN A 254 -12.56 9.16 -5.44
CA GLN A 254 -11.30 9.31 -6.16
C GLN A 254 -11.55 9.48 -7.66
N LYS A 255 -10.60 10.13 -8.34
CA LYS A 255 -10.66 10.35 -9.78
C LYS A 255 -9.26 10.39 -10.40
N SER A 256 -9.06 9.63 -11.46
CA SER A 256 -7.90 9.70 -12.32
C SER A 256 -8.18 10.64 -13.50
N SER A 257 -7.18 11.43 -13.91
CA SER A 257 -7.29 12.23 -15.13
C SER A 257 -7.15 11.41 -16.42
N ASN A 258 -6.66 10.16 -16.30
CA ASN A 258 -6.54 9.21 -17.41
C ASN A 258 -7.05 7.83 -16.96
N GLU A 259 -8.34 7.61 -17.09
CA GLU A 259 -9.00 6.36 -16.68
C GLU A 259 -8.70 5.19 -17.62
N THR A 260 -8.17 5.44 -18.83
CA THR A 260 -7.77 4.38 -19.76
C THR A 260 -6.45 3.73 -19.38
N VAL A 261 -5.59 4.43 -18.64
CA VAL A 261 -4.27 3.96 -18.16
C VAL A 261 -4.31 3.60 -16.69
N LEU A 262 -5.06 4.37 -15.89
CA LEU A 262 -5.22 4.18 -14.46
C LEU A 262 -6.71 4.21 -14.10
N PRO A 263 -7.46 3.13 -14.39
CA PRO A 263 -8.87 3.02 -14.05
C PRO A 263 -9.04 2.87 -12.54
N LEU A 264 -9.94 3.68 -11.96
CA LEU A 264 -10.24 3.67 -10.53
C LEU A 264 -11.76 3.72 -10.32
N PRO A 265 -12.32 3.00 -9.34
CA PRO A 265 -13.72 3.20 -8.95
C PRO A 265 -13.88 4.60 -8.36
N GLN A 266 -14.83 5.38 -8.85
CA GLN A 266 -14.99 6.77 -8.42
C GLN A 266 -15.43 6.87 -6.96
N LEU A 267 -16.23 5.91 -6.48
CA LEU A 267 -16.73 5.89 -5.11
C LEU A 267 -16.55 4.50 -4.51
N SER A 268 -16.02 4.44 -3.30
CA SER A 268 -15.94 3.24 -2.47
C SER A 268 -16.55 3.51 -1.11
N LEU A 269 -17.42 2.61 -0.65
CA LEU A 269 -18.18 2.74 0.59
C LEU A 269 -17.91 1.54 1.50
N TYR A 270 -17.72 1.81 2.78
CA TYR A 270 -17.79 0.83 3.83
C TYR A 270 -18.68 1.33 4.95
N HIS A 271 -19.69 0.55 5.31
CA HIS A 271 -20.60 0.84 6.41
C HIS A 271 -20.66 -0.38 7.33
N ASN A 272 -20.60 -0.17 8.63
CA ASN A 272 -20.71 -1.21 9.63
C ASN A 272 -21.71 -0.79 10.71
N LEU A 273 -22.90 -1.38 10.68
CA LEU A 273 -23.95 -1.14 11.66
C LEU A 273 -23.97 -2.29 12.67
N TYR A 274 -23.81 -1.98 13.95
CA TYR A 274 -23.78 -2.99 14.99
C TYR A 274 -24.35 -2.54 16.33
N LEU A 275 -24.83 -3.52 17.08
CA LEU A 275 -25.20 -3.39 18.48
C LEU A 275 -24.01 -3.86 19.33
N LEU A 276 -23.61 -3.06 20.31
CA LEU A 276 -22.57 -3.39 21.28
C LEU A 276 -23.12 -3.26 22.68
N ALA A 277 -23.33 -4.38 23.37
CA ALA A 277 -23.89 -4.42 24.69
C ALA A 277 -23.02 -5.23 25.68
N LYS A 278 -22.96 -4.77 26.93
CA LYS A 278 -22.38 -5.53 28.03
C LYS A 278 -23.51 -6.11 28.86
N ILE A 279 -23.64 -7.43 28.87
CA ILE A 279 -24.67 -8.19 29.60
C ILE A 279 -24.05 -9.04 30.70
N ALA A 280 -24.85 -9.80 31.43
CA ALA A 280 -24.43 -10.65 32.56
C ALA A 280 -23.54 -9.88 33.56
N LYS A 281 -24.05 -8.77 34.12
CA LYS A 281 -23.30 -7.88 35.06
C LYS A 281 -21.98 -7.36 34.46
N LYS A 282 -21.96 -7.08 33.15
CA LYS A 282 -20.80 -6.59 32.38
C LYS A 282 -19.68 -7.62 32.13
N VAL A 283 -19.92 -8.90 32.43
CA VAL A 283 -18.93 -9.97 32.20
C VAL A 283 -18.90 -10.41 30.75
N LEU A 284 -20.04 -10.36 30.04
CA LEU A 284 -20.15 -10.73 28.63
C LEU A 284 -20.38 -9.48 27.77
N THR A 285 -19.46 -9.21 26.85
CA THR A 285 -19.67 -8.21 25.80
C THR A 285 -20.17 -8.90 24.54
N VAL A 286 -21.30 -8.42 24.02
CA VAL A 286 -21.95 -8.93 22.81
C VAL A 286 -21.92 -7.85 21.75
N GLN A 287 -21.43 -8.19 20.55
CA GLN A 287 -21.49 -7.37 19.36
C GLN A 287 -22.17 -8.16 18.26
N ILE A 288 -23.27 -7.65 17.72
CA ILE A 288 -23.99 -8.24 16.59
C ILE A 288 -24.17 -7.15 15.56
N GLY A 289 -23.79 -7.42 14.31
CA GLY A 289 -23.82 -6.41 13.27
C GLY A 289 -23.79 -6.95 11.87
N ALA A 290 -23.85 -5.99 10.95
CA ALA A 290 -23.70 -6.20 9.52
C ALA A 290 -22.76 -5.15 8.96
N ASP A 291 -21.85 -5.56 8.08
CA ASP A 291 -21.04 -4.66 7.29
C ASP A 291 -21.39 -4.76 5.80
N VAL A 292 -21.24 -3.63 5.12
CA VAL A 292 -21.48 -3.51 3.67
C VAL A 292 -20.25 -2.87 3.04
N ARG A 293 -19.79 -3.48 1.96
CA ARG A 293 -18.77 -2.92 1.07
C ARG A 293 -19.34 -2.74 -0.31
N TYR A 294 -19.09 -1.57 -0.89
CA TYR A 294 -19.58 -1.22 -2.20
C TYR A 294 -18.53 -0.35 -2.91
N PHE A 295 -18.39 -0.53 -4.21
CA PHE A 295 -17.69 0.40 -5.09
C PHE A 295 -18.42 0.53 -6.41
N THR A 296 -18.30 1.72 -7.03
CA THR A 296 -18.90 2.00 -8.33
C THR A 296 -18.28 1.14 -9.42
N LYS A 297 -19.03 0.88 -10.47
CA LYS A 297 -18.55 0.16 -11.64
C LYS A 297 -17.37 0.86 -12.29
N TYR A 298 -16.41 0.08 -12.74
CA TYR A 298 -15.24 0.55 -13.51
C TYR A 298 -14.58 -0.62 -14.25
N ASN A 299 -13.78 -0.31 -15.27
CA ASN A 299 -12.99 -1.30 -16.00
C ASN A 299 -11.73 -1.66 -15.18
N ALA A 300 -11.91 -2.53 -14.18
CA ALA A 300 -10.80 -2.92 -13.32
C ALA A 300 -9.70 -3.64 -14.11
N PRO A 301 -8.43 -3.50 -13.69
CA PRO A 301 -7.35 -4.28 -14.28
C PRO A 301 -7.60 -5.79 -14.18
N ALA A 302 -7.31 -6.51 -15.26
CA ALA A 302 -7.27 -7.96 -15.28
C ALA A 302 -6.01 -8.48 -14.57
N TYR A 303 -5.95 -9.76 -14.27
CA TYR A 303 -4.82 -10.39 -13.59
C TYR A 303 -4.21 -11.52 -14.43
N THR A 304 -2.89 -11.49 -14.61
CA THR A 304 -2.15 -12.56 -15.27
C THR A 304 -1.32 -13.37 -14.28
N PRO A 305 -1.70 -14.64 -14.02
CA PRO A 305 -0.99 -15.49 -13.06
C PRO A 305 0.49 -15.71 -13.38
N ALA A 306 0.86 -15.82 -14.65
CA ALA A 306 2.24 -16.09 -15.07
C ALA A 306 3.24 -15.03 -14.63
N ILE A 307 2.83 -13.76 -14.55
CA ILE A 307 3.66 -12.67 -14.05
C ILE A 307 3.23 -12.16 -12.68
N GLN A 308 2.08 -12.65 -12.16
CA GLN A 308 1.46 -12.23 -10.89
C GLN A 308 1.23 -10.70 -10.82
N GLN A 309 0.82 -10.11 -11.95
CA GLN A 309 0.58 -8.68 -12.06
C GLN A 309 -0.81 -8.38 -12.62
N PHE A 310 -1.30 -7.21 -12.25
CA PHE A 310 -2.48 -6.62 -12.84
C PHE A 310 -2.09 -5.85 -14.11
N HIS A 311 -2.92 -5.95 -15.15
CA HIS A 311 -2.72 -5.27 -16.43
C HIS A 311 -4.05 -4.72 -16.95
N LEU A 312 -4.01 -3.83 -17.92
CA LEU A 312 -5.23 -3.34 -18.55
C LEU A 312 -5.97 -4.47 -19.28
N GLN A 313 -7.29 -4.45 -19.23
CA GLN A 313 -8.11 -5.40 -20.00
C GLN A 313 -7.96 -5.14 -21.50
N ALA A 314 -8.06 -6.20 -22.32
CA ALA A 314 -8.13 -6.06 -23.77
C ALA A 314 -9.38 -5.26 -24.17
N ALA A 315 -9.27 -4.41 -25.20
CA ALA A 315 -10.34 -3.49 -25.56
C ALA A 315 -11.61 -4.19 -26.06
N ASP A 316 -11.47 -5.38 -26.64
CA ASP A 316 -12.53 -6.21 -27.18
C ASP A 316 -13.19 -7.13 -26.14
N ASP A 317 -12.63 -7.27 -24.95
CA ASP A 317 -13.13 -8.14 -23.87
C ASP A 317 -13.22 -7.39 -22.52
N GLN A 318 -13.54 -6.10 -22.55
CA GLN A 318 -13.67 -5.30 -21.34
C GLN A 318 -14.93 -5.67 -20.54
N VAL A 319 -14.72 -5.97 -19.28
CA VAL A 319 -15.78 -6.24 -18.31
C VAL A 319 -15.72 -5.23 -17.17
N GLU A 320 -16.81 -4.49 -16.98
CA GLU A 320 -16.96 -3.65 -15.80
C GLU A 320 -17.30 -4.49 -14.58
N ILE A 321 -16.55 -4.29 -13.50
CA ILE A 321 -16.86 -4.87 -12.19
C ILE A 321 -17.27 -3.80 -11.20
N GLY A 322 -17.97 -4.20 -10.12
CA GLY A 322 -18.50 -3.30 -9.12
C GLY A 322 -20.00 -3.01 -9.30
N GLY A 323 -20.51 -2.01 -8.58
CA GLY A 323 -21.95 -1.71 -8.55
C GLY A 323 -22.77 -2.73 -7.75
N TYR A 324 -22.11 -3.64 -7.03
CA TYR A 324 -22.72 -4.69 -6.24
C TYR A 324 -22.30 -4.55 -4.77
N PRO A 325 -23.25 -4.41 -3.81
CA PRO A 325 -22.93 -4.37 -2.40
C PRO A 325 -22.61 -5.79 -1.88
N ILE A 326 -21.49 -5.95 -1.23
CA ILE A 326 -21.12 -7.19 -0.53
C ILE A 326 -21.51 -7.01 0.93
N VAL A 327 -22.45 -7.82 1.41
CA VAL A 327 -22.98 -7.75 2.77
C VAL A 327 -22.54 -8.94 3.59
N ASN A 328 -21.97 -8.66 4.78
CA ASN A 328 -21.63 -9.65 5.77
C ASN A 328 -22.46 -9.43 7.03
N VAL A 329 -22.78 -10.49 7.76
CA VAL A 329 -23.40 -10.42 9.09
C VAL A 329 -22.54 -11.18 10.08
N TYR A 330 -22.43 -10.68 11.31
CA TYR A 330 -21.55 -11.27 12.29
C TYR A 330 -22.06 -11.13 13.73
N ALA A 331 -21.56 -12.02 14.60
CA ALA A 331 -21.73 -11.95 16.04
C ALA A 331 -20.38 -12.23 16.72
N ASN A 332 -20.00 -11.37 17.65
CA ASN A 332 -18.83 -11.52 18.51
C ASN A 332 -19.29 -11.57 19.97
N LEU A 333 -18.84 -12.57 20.69
CA LEU A 333 -19.04 -12.75 22.11
C LEU A 333 -17.71 -12.70 22.81
N HIS A 334 -17.51 -11.75 23.71
CA HIS A 334 -16.26 -11.63 24.46
C HIS A 334 -16.54 -11.85 25.96
N LEU A 335 -16.09 -12.97 26.48
CA LEU A 335 -16.24 -13.42 27.86
C LEU A 335 -14.85 -13.49 28.53
N LYS A 336 -14.53 -12.51 29.36
CA LYS A 336 -13.21 -12.41 30.01
C LYS A 336 -12.07 -12.50 28.98
N ARG A 337 -11.34 -13.62 28.97
CA ARG A 337 -10.20 -13.88 28.08
C ARG A 337 -10.57 -14.59 26.77
N THR A 338 -11.83 -15.01 26.65
CA THR A 338 -12.32 -15.79 25.50
C THR A 338 -13.16 -14.91 24.59
N ARG A 339 -12.87 -14.95 23.30
CA ARG A 339 -13.68 -14.38 22.24
C ARG A 339 -14.21 -15.51 21.36
N ILE A 340 -15.50 -15.59 21.20
CA ILE A 340 -16.20 -16.47 20.24
C ILE A 340 -16.74 -15.58 19.16
N PHE A 341 -16.52 -15.94 17.91
CA PHE A 341 -17.09 -15.19 16.79
C PHE A 341 -17.73 -16.13 15.77
N ALA A 342 -18.81 -15.67 15.19
CA ALA A 342 -19.47 -16.30 14.07
C ALA A 342 -19.72 -15.24 13.00
N MET A 343 -19.57 -15.58 11.72
CA MET A 343 -19.75 -14.66 10.61
C MET A 343 -20.29 -15.41 9.39
N MET A 344 -21.28 -14.82 8.74
CA MET A 344 -21.74 -15.19 7.42
C MET A 344 -21.25 -14.15 6.43
N TYR A 345 -20.27 -14.52 5.63
CA TYR A 345 -19.77 -13.70 4.53
C TYR A 345 -20.72 -13.76 3.35
N HIS A 346 -20.84 -12.62 2.65
CA HIS A 346 -21.58 -12.48 1.39
C HIS A 346 -22.99 -13.05 1.50
N VAL A 347 -23.73 -12.64 2.55
CA VAL A 347 -25.07 -13.14 2.86
C VAL A 347 -26.07 -12.92 1.71
N ASN A 348 -25.85 -11.89 0.91
CA ASN A 348 -26.65 -11.53 -0.27
C ASN A 348 -26.19 -12.19 -1.58
N ALA A 349 -25.28 -13.18 -1.53
CA ALA A 349 -24.87 -13.93 -2.74
C ALA A 349 -26.10 -14.53 -3.44
N GLY A 350 -26.19 -14.34 -4.76
CA GLY A 350 -27.32 -14.77 -5.58
C GLY A 350 -28.54 -13.84 -5.56
N MET A 351 -28.46 -12.67 -4.90
CA MET A 351 -29.48 -11.65 -4.97
C MET A 351 -29.09 -10.56 -5.98
N GLY A 352 -29.98 -10.22 -6.91
CA GLY A 352 -29.72 -9.21 -7.94
C GLY A 352 -28.72 -9.65 -9.01
N GLN A 353 -28.06 -8.69 -9.63
CA GLN A 353 -27.01 -8.97 -10.62
C GLN A 353 -25.77 -9.54 -9.95
N SER A 354 -25.25 -10.66 -10.46
CA SER A 354 -24.12 -11.39 -9.86
C SER A 354 -22.77 -10.77 -10.20
N ASN A 355 -22.60 -9.45 -10.04
CA ASN A 355 -21.34 -8.75 -10.28
C ASN A 355 -20.48 -8.64 -9.00
N TYR A 356 -20.23 -9.78 -8.37
CA TYR A 356 -19.44 -9.87 -7.15
C TYR A 356 -17.97 -10.26 -7.43
N PHE A 357 -17.32 -9.42 -8.24
CA PHE A 357 -15.91 -9.58 -8.62
C PHE A 357 -15.07 -8.47 -7.98
N LEU A 358 -13.86 -8.82 -7.54
CA LEU A 358 -12.82 -7.87 -7.17
C LEU A 358 -11.77 -7.73 -8.28
N VAL A 359 -11.71 -8.71 -9.16
CA VAL A 359 -10.89 -8.78 -10.37
C VAL A 359 -11.74 -9.39 -11.48
N PRO A 360 -11.69 -8.90 -12.72
CA PRO A 360 -12.36 -9.54 -13.84
C PRO A 360 -12.08 -11.04 -13.91
N HIS A 361 -13.12 -11.84 -14.12
CA HIS A 361 -13.09 -13.31 -14.18
C HIS A 361 -12.76 -14.07 -12.88
N TYR A 362 -12.48 -13.34 -11.76
CA TYR A 362 -12.21 -13.95 -10.45
C TYR A 362 -13.31 -13.53 -9.45
N PRO A 363 -14.42 -14.28 -9.38
CA PRO A 363 -15.50 -13.98 -8.44
C PRO A 363 -15.03 -14.22 -7.00
N ILE A 364 -15.55 -13.41 -6.07
CA ILE A 364 -15.39 -13.71 -4.65
C ILE A 364 -16.21 -14.95 -4.27
N ASN A 365 -15.83 -15.58 -3.16
CA ASN A 365 -16.57 -16.73 -2.65
C ASN A 365 -18.07 -16.41 -2.48
N PRO A 366 -18.94 -17.40 -2.75
CA PRO A 366 -20.36 -17.30 -2.40
C PRO A 366 -20.52 -17.24 -0.88
N ARG A 367 -21.73 -17.46 -0.38
CA ARG A 367 -21.98 -17.47 1.07
C ARG A 367 -21.00 -18.42 1.78
N LEU A 368 -20.32 -17.91 2.80
CA LEU A 368 -19.36 -18.67 3.58
C LEU A 368 -19.59 -18.40 5.08
N PHE A 369 -19.96 -19.46 5.82
CA PHE A 369 -20.05 -19.38 7.26
C PHE A 369 -18.70 -19.69 7.91
N LYS A 370 -18.30 -18.85 8.85
CA LYS A 370 -17.10 -19.02 9.67
C LYS A 370 -17.45 -18.91 11.16
N ILE A 371 -16.87 -19.79 11.95
CA ILE A 371 -16.91 -19.72 13.41
C ILE A 371 -15.50 -19.90 13.95
N GLY A 372 -15.18 -19.23 15.03
CA GLY A 372 -13.89 -19.38 15.67
C GLY A 372 -13.90 -18.95 17.12
N ILE A 373 -12.88 -19.41 17.85
CA ILE A 373 -12.62 -19.09 19.24
C ILE A 373 -11.19 -18.58 19.34
N SER A 374 -11.02 -17.47 20.05
CA SER A 374 -9.71 -16.91 20.42
C SER A 374 -9.62 -16.83 21.93
N TRP A 375 -8.54 -17.33 22.49
CA TRP A 375 -8.31 -17.34 23.92
C TRP A 375 -6.93 -16.74 24.24
N ASN A 376 -6.90 -15.74 25.12
CA ASN A 376 -5.65 -15.16 25.61
C ASN A 376 -5.19 -15.94 26.86
N PHE A 377 -4.02 -16.57 26.75
CA PHE A 377 -3.43 -17.36 27.85
C PHE A 377 -2.71 -16.50 28.91
N TYR A 378 -2.35 -15.26 28.54
CA TYR A 378 -1.61 -14.34 29.42
C TYR A 378 -2.52 -13.20 29.89
N ASP A 379 -2.20 -12.68 31.10
CA ASP A 379 -2.88 -11.52 31.71
C ASP A 379 -2.43 -10.21 31.08
#